data_1bc849a525a24816f06024794cebf764
#
_entry.id   1bc849a525a24816f06024794cebf764
#
_cell.length_a   1.000
_cell.length_b   1.000
_cell.length_c   1.000
_cell.angle_alpha   90.00
_cell.angle_beta   90.00
_cell.angle_gamma   90.00
#
_symmetry.space_group_name_H-M   'P 1'
#
loop_
_entity.id
_entity.type
_entity.pdbx_description
1 polymer ?
#
loop_
_entity_poly.entity_id
_entity_poly.type
_entity_poly.pdbx_seq_one_letter_code
_entity_poly.pdbx_strand_id
1 'polypeptide(L)'
;METKTITHEVFLNATAHEVFEAFIDEKQHAEFTGAPAKIERKAGGRFTAHAGHLEGTTQEIEQDRRIVQAWRSVNWPAGHLSQLTLTFTPIYEGRGTQLSLVQTGVPADQCESINSGWRTHYWNKLGEYLRAKKVAPVRRFLEEFKNHANIDVVDETWTPDAVLHVTGFPLPPGRDAQKNVGRTIFGAFGDVHVEVNDTIVEGDRVVERHTAHAVHKGEFMGIPATGTKVYWTENHVYRIVDGRIAETWSEPSFHDLLAQLRGAKTATQAGD
;
A
#
# COMPACT_ATOMS: atom_id res chain seq x y z
N MET A 1 3.54 9.38 43.69
CA MET A 1 2.63 8.57 42.87
C MET A 1 3.41 7.40 42.32
N GLU A 2 2.88 6.21 42.44
CA GLU A 2 3.48 5.00 41.87
C GLU A 2 3.35 5.01 40.34
N THR A 3 4.39 4.58 39.64
CA THR A 3 4.44 4.53 38.18
C THR A 3 4.87 3.15 37.69
N LYS A 4 4.48 2.83 36.44
CA LYS A 4 4.83 1.59 35.76
C LYS A 4 5.42 1.90 34.38
N THR A 5 6.06 0.87 33.80
CA THR A 5 6.58 0.91 32.43
C THR A 5 5.72 0.02 31.53
N ILE A 6 5.36 0.52 30.36
CA ILE A 6 4.71 -0.23 29.28
C ILE A 6 5.76 -0.54 28.22
N THR A 7 5.77 -1.75 27.71
CA THR A 7 6.62 -2.17 26.59
C THR A 7 5.82 -2.94 25.56
N HIS A 8 6.03 -2.63 24.28
CA HIS A 8 5.49 -3.38 23.15
C HIS A 8 6.57 -3.63 22.11
N GLU A 9 6.47 -4.75 21.43
CA GLU A 9 7.14 -5.02 20.18
C GLU A 9 6.09 -5.38 19.13
N VAL A 10 6.15 -4.70 17.98
CA VAL A 10 5.19 -4.85 16.90
C VAL A 10 5.94 -5.02 15.59
N PHE A 11 5.56 -6.03 14.81
CA PHE A 11 6.12 -6.27 13.48
C PHE A 11 5.15 -5.74 12.42
N LEU A 12 5.66 -4.85 11.56
CA LEU A 12 4.87 -4.17 10.53
C LEU A 12 5.44 -4.46 9.15
N ASN A 13 4.58 -4.80 8.21
CA ASN A 13 4.92 -4.97 6.79
C ASN A 13 5.03 -3.62 6.08
N ALA A 14 5.93 -2.79 6.56
CA ALA A 14 6.21 -1.46 6.03
C ALA A 14 7.64 -1.06 6.37
N THR A 15 8.24 -0.20 5.57
CA THR A 15 9.59 0.31 5.82
C THR A 15 9.63 1.16 7.09
N ALA A 16 10.81 1.27 7.71
CA ALA A 16 10.99 2.11 8.89
C ALA A 16 10.58 3.58 8.61
N HIS A 17 10.82 4.06 7.40
CA HIS A 17 10.37 5.37 6.95
C HIS A 17 8.84 5.52 6.97
N GLU A 18 8.10 4.57 6.39
CA GLU A 18 6.63 4.63 6.36
C GLU A 18 6.02 4.60 7.77
N VAL A 19 6.57 3.75 8.65
CA VAL A 19 6.11 3.65 10.04
C VAL A 19 6.45 4.91 10.83
N PHE A 20 7.66 5.45 10.66
CA PHE A 20 8.12 6.69 11.29
C PHE A 20 7.25 7.88 10.87
N GLU A 21 6.99 8.05 9.58
CA GLU A 21 6.14 9.11 9.03
C GLU A 21 4.71 9.05 9.60
N ALA A 22 4.14 7.87 9.75
CA ALA A 22 2.82 7.72 10.36
C ALA A 22 2.74 8.27 11.80
N PHE A 23 3.86 8.31 12.54
CA PHE A 23 3.91 8.88 13.89
C PHE A 23 4.20 10.37 13.91
N ILE A 24 4.98 10.91 12.95
CA ILE A 24 5.50 12.28 13.02
C ILE A 24 4.79 13.24 12.05
N ASP A 25 4.11 12.75 11.03
CA ASP A 25 3.27 13.54 10.14
C ASP A 25 1.84 13.63 10.70
N GLU A 26 1.37 14.85 10.94
CA GLU A 26 0.07 15.08 11.60
C GLU A 26 -1.13 14.53 10.81
N LYS A 27 -1.05 14.57 9.46
CA LYS A 27 -2.10 14.08 8.59
C LYS A 27 -2.17 12.55 8.62
N GLN A 28 -1.04 11.88 8.45
CA GLN A 28 -0.96 10.42 8.52
C GLN A 28 -1.35 9.90 9.91
N HIS A 29 -0.91 10.60 10.98
CA HIS A 29 -1.29 10.26 12.36
C HIS A 29 -2.81 10.34 12.56
N ALA A 30 -3.43 11.42 12.08
CA ALA A 30 -4.88 11.57 12.15
C ALA A 30 -5.62 10.53 11.30
N GLU A 31 -5.11 10.20 10.11
CA GLU A 31 -5.69 9.21 9.22
C GLU A 31 -5.73 7.82 9.85
N PHE A 32 -4.60 7.32 10.38
CA PHE A 32 -4.60 5.97 10.94
C PHE A 32 -5.29 5.85 12.29
N THR A 33 -5.21 6.88 13.13
CA THR A 33 -5.90 6.85 14.44
C THR A 33 -7.40 7.09 14.31
N GLY A 34 -7.83 7.76 13.24
CA GLY A 34 -9.20 8.21 13.03
C GLY A 34 -9.57 9.39 13.91
N ALA A 35 -8.60 10.16 14.42
CA ALA A 35 -8.82 11.28 15.31
C ALA A 35 -7.85 12.44 14.99
N PRO A 36 -8.27 13.71 15.17
CA PRO A 36 -7.42 14.87 14.91
C PRO A 36 -6.11 14.82 15.71
N ALA A 37 -5.04 15.20 15.03
CA ALA A 37 -3.72 15.40 15.62
C ALA A 37 -3.11 16.71 15.15
N LYS A 38 -2.20 17.28 15.96
CA LYS A 38 -1.30 18.37 15.59
C LYS A 38 0.09 18.00 16.05
N ILE A 39 1.06 18.04 15.17
CA ILE A 39 2.43 17.59 15.45
C ILE A 39 3.43 18.55 14.86
N GLU A 40 4.18 19.24 15.70
CA GLU A 40 5.34 20.02 15.27
C GLU A 40 6.54 19.08 15.07
N ARG A 41 6.92 18.83 13.83
CA ARG A 41 8.00 17.91 13.43
C ARG A 41 9.38 18.48 13.72
N LYS A 42 9.74 18.65 15.00
CA LYS A 42 11.06 19.10 15.46
C LYS A 42 11.30 18.69 16.91
N ALA A 43 12.57 18.59 17.31
CA ALA A 43 12.91 18.51 18.72
C ALA A 43 12.45 19.79 19.46
N GLY A 44 11.85 19.65 20.65
CA GLY A 44 11.17 20.71 21.37
C GLY A 44 9.75 21.03 20.84
N GLY A 45 9.32 20.41 19.74
CA GLY A 45 7.99 20.63 19.17
C GLY A 45 6.88 20.03 20.00
N ARG A 46 5.74 20.72 20.06
CA ARG A 46 4.54 20.25 20.75
C ARG A 46 3.76 19.28 19.87
N PHE A 47 3.04 18.37 20.51
CA PHE A 47 2.03 17.57 19.83
C PHE A 47 0.76 17.45 20.66
N THR A 48 -0.35 17.24 19.95
CA THR A 48 -1.61 16.77 20.50
C THR A 48 -2.17 15.68 19.61
N ALA A 49 -2.80 14.66 20.19
CA ALA A 49 -3.44 13.57 19.47
C ALA A 49 -4.81 13.25 20.10
N HIS A 50 -5.63 12.48 19.37
CA HIS A 50 -6.98 12.10 19.79
C HIS A 50 -7.82 13.31 20.21
N ALA A 51 -7.89 14.33 19.36
CA ALA A 51 -8.63 15.58 19.61
C ALA A 51 -8.18 16.29 20.90
N GLY A 52 -6.89 16.23 21.24
CA GLY A 52 -6.31 16.87 22.40
C GLY A 52 -6.39 16.04 23.69
N HIS A 53 -6.87 14.79 23.65
CA HIS A 53 -6.85 13.90 24.80
C HIS A 53 -5.43 13.49 25.22
N LEU A 54 -4.53 13.43 24.28
CA LEU A 54 -3.10 13.19 24.47
C LEU A 54 -2.31 14.43 24.07
N GLU A 55 -1.31 14.77 24.86
CA GLU A 55 -0.47 15.95 24.62
C GLU A 55 0.97 15.73 25.09
N GLY A 56 1.89 16.51 24.56
CA GLY A 56 3.27 16.46 25.00
C GLY A 56 4.22 17.28 24.16
N THR A 57 5.51 16.93 24.31
CA THR A 57 6.61 17.56 23.59
C THR A 57 7.54 16.50 23.05
N THR A 58 7.89 16.57 21.78
CA THR A 58 8.88 15.69 21.19
C THR A 58 10.27 16.14 21.63
N GLN A 59 10.98 15.30 22.35
CA GLN A 59 12.30 15.62 22.92
C GLN A 59 13.44 15.31 21.91
N GLU A 60 13.29 14.20 21.17
CA GLU A 60 14.29 13.73 20.23
C GLU A 60 13.59 13.19 18.96
N ILE A 61 14.18 13.47 17.81
CA ILE A 61 13.81 12.89 16.51
C ILE A 61 15.09 12.44 15.82
N GLU A 62 15.23 11.15 15.60
CA GLU A 62 16.24 10.57 14.73
C GLU A 62 15.50 9.93 13.55
N GLN A 63 15.64 10.54 12.37
CA GLN A 63 14.87 10.17 11.17
C GLN A 63 14.90 8.66 10.92
N ASP A 64 13.72 8.07 10.77
CA ASP A 64 13.47 6.65 10.50
C ASP A 64 14.01 5.67 11.56
N ARG A 65 14.50 6.17 12.70
CA ARG A 65 15.14 5.34 13.74
C ARG A 65 14.52 5.51 15.12
N ARG A 66 14.24 6.74 15.56
CA ARG A 66 13.83 6.96 16.94
C ARG A 66 13.01 8.24 17.12
N ILE A 67 11.99 8.16 17.99
CA ILE A 67 11.24 9.31 18.50
C ILE A 67 11.19 9.19 20.02
N VAL A 68 11.54 10.27 20.74
CA VAL A 68 11.38 10.37 22.20
C VAL A 68 10.44 11.52 22.53
N GLN A 69 9.45 11.27 23.38
CA GLN A 69 8.43 12.25 23.76
C GLN A 69 8.24 12.31 25.27
N ALA A 70 8.13 13.51 25.84
CA ALA A 70 7.46 13.76 27.10
C ALA A 70 5.95 13.75 26.79
N TRP A 71 5.22 12.79 27.38
CA TRP A 71 3.86 12.43 26.97
C TRP A 71 2.93 12.34 28.16
N ARG A 72 1.67 12.81 27.99
CA ARG A 72 0.63 12.63 29.01
C ARG A 72 -0.78 12.51 28.39
N SER A 73 -1.69 11.89 29.12
CA SER A 73 -3.12 12.05 28.96
C SER A 73 -3.60 13.27 29.76
N VAL A 74 -4.56 14.01 29.25
CA VAL A 74 -5.15 15.18 29.96
C VAL A 74 -5.80 14.79 31.29
N ASN A 75 -6.16 13.52 31.47
CA ASN A 75 -6.74 12.99 32.71
C ASN A 75 -5.71 12.69 33.79
N TRP A 76 -4.41 12.87 33.52
CA TRP A 76 -3.35 12.66 34.52
C TRP A 76 -3.21 13.86 35.43
N PRO A 77 -2.63 13.69 36.64
CA PRO A 77 -2.32 14.81 37.52
C PRO A 77 -1.54 15.90 36.82
N ALA A 78 -1.84 17.16 37.15
CA ALA A 78 -1.21 18.32 36.54
C ALA A 78 0.33 18.25 36.65
N GLY A 79 1.03 18.45 35.52
CA GLY A 79 2.49 18.43 35.46
C GLY A 79 3.11 17.04 35.41
N HIS A 80 2.35 15.95 35.56
CA HIS A 80 2.87 14.59 35.41
C HIS A 80 3.08 14.24 33.95
N LEU A 81 4.27 13.76 33.62
CA LEU A 81 4.67 13.33 32.27
C LEU A 81 5.29 11.93 32.35
N SER A 82 5.00 11.10 31.38
CA SER A 82 5.75 9.89 31.08
C SER A 82 6.75 10.16 29.97
N GLN A 83 7.76 9.32 29.86
CA GLN A 83 8.66 9.31 28.71
C GLN A 83 8.31 8.16 27.78
N LEU A 84 7.93 8.49 26.55
CA LEU A 84 7.67 7.55 25.48
C LEU A 84 8.89 7.50 24.55
N THR A 85 9.39 6.30 24.29
CA THR A 85 10.43 6.05 23.28
C THR A 85 9.89 5.08 22.25
N LEU A 86 9.91 5.47 20.98
CA LEU A 86 9.64 4.62 19.82
C LEU A 86 10.96 4.37 19.09
N THR A 87 11.27 3.12 18.80
CA THR A 87 12.44 2.72 18.02
C THR A 87 12.00 1.91 16.81
N PHE A 88 12.48 2.30 15.63
CA PHE A 88 12.12 1.73 14.34
C PHE A 88 13.32 0.97 13.80
N THR A 89 13.29 -0.37 13.87
CA THR A 89 14.38 -1.23 13.41
C THR A 89 13.99 -1.90 12.10
N PRO A 90 14.69 -1.61 10.99
CA PRO A 90 14.44 -2.30 9.73
C PRO A 90 14.68 -3.80 9.86
N ILE A 91 13.78 -4.61 9.30
CA ILE A 91 13.89 -6.07 9.20
C ILE A 91 13.62 -6.49 7.75
N TYR A 92 13.92 -7.76 7.41
CA TYR A 92 13.69 -8.30 6.07
C TYR A 92 14.28 -7.43 4.95
N GLU A 93 15.57 -7.05 5.08
CA GLU A 93 16.26 -6.19 4.10
C GLU A 93 15.61 -4.81 3.94
N GLY A 94 15.01 -4.28 5.01
CA GLY A 94 14.35 -2.97 5.04
C GLY A 94 12.89 -2.97 4.56
N ARG A 95 12.34 -4.12 4.17
CA ARG A 95 10.94 -4.23 3.71
C ARG A 95 9.93 -4.30 4.85
N GLY A 96 10.38 -4.60 6.07
CA GLY A 96 9.57 -4.61 7.27
C GLY A 96 10.20 -3.77 8.38
N THR A 97 9.44 -3.54 9.46
CA THR A 97 9.88 -2.81 10.64
C THR A 97 9.50 -3.56 11.91
N GLN A 98 10.47 -3.76 12.78
CA GLN A 98 10.22 -4.02 14.20
C GLN A 98 10.12 -2.68 14.91
N LEU A 99 8.92 -2.32 15.35
CA LEU A 99 8.65 -1.13 16.16
C LEU A 99 8.67 -1.53 17.63
N SER A 100 9.61 -0.97 18.38
CA SER A 100 9.69 -1.12 19.85
C SER A 100 9.16 0.16 20.51
N LEU A 101 8.24 -0.02 21.45
CA LEU A 101 7.71 1.03 22.31
C LEU A 101 8.15 0.77 23.76
N VAL A 102 8.74 1.79 24.37
CA VAL A 102 8.99 1.82 25.82
C VAL A 102 8.40 3.11 26.38
N GLN A 103 7.43 3.01 27.29
CA GLN A 103 6.83 4.17 27.96
C GLN A 103 7.02 4.03 29.47
N THR A 104 7.91 4.87 30.04
CA THR A 104 8.22 4.88 31.47
C THR A 104 7.47 6.01 32.17
N GLY A 105 7.21 5.86 33.49
CA GLY A 105 6.55 6.90 34.28
C GLY A 105 5.04 6.99 34.08
N VAL A 106 4.39 5.94 33.60
CA VAL A 106 2.92 5.88 33.46
C VAL A 106 2.30 5.70 34.85
N PRO A 107 1.29 6.50 35.27
CA PRO A 107 0.58 6.32 36.53
C PRO A 107 0.08 4.87 36.66
N ALA A 108 0.34 4.24 37.83
CA ALA A 108 0.10 2.81 38.02
C ALA A 108 -1.37 2.42 37.84
N ASP A 109 -2.29 3.28 38.27
CA ASP A 109 -3.75 3.17 38.12
C ASP A 109 -4.26 3.34 36.70
N GLN A 110 -3.48 4.02 35.82
CA GLN A 110 -3.80 4.24 34.42
C GLN A 110 -3.08 3.26 33.45
N CYS A 111 -2.13 2.48 33.97
CA CYS A 111 -1.24 1.68 33.14
C CYS A 111 -2.00 0.70 32.24
N GLU A 112 -3.02 0.00 32.75
CA GLU A 112 -3.80 -0.99 31.98
C GLU A 112 -4.59 -0.29 30.84
N SER A 113 -5.21 0.85 31.13
CA SER A 113 -5.96 1.63 30.14
C SER A 113 -5.05 2.13 29.01
N ILE A 114 -3.87 2.69 29.35
CA ILE A 114 -2.90 3.16 28.33
C ILE A 114 -2.33 2.00 27.52
N ASN A 115 -1.99 0.88 28.18
CA ASN A 115 -1.49 -0.33 27.55
C ASN A 115 -2.50 -0.91 26.53
N SER A 116 -3.77 -0.97 26.90
CA SER A 116 -4.87 -1.38 26.02
C SER A 116 -5.07 -0.37 24.89
N GLY A 117 -4.96 0.94 25.18
CA GLY A 117 -5.06 2.01 24.22
C GLY A 117 -4.04 1.90 23.08
N TRP A 118 -2.78 1.58 23.38
CA TRP A 118 -1.75 1.33 22.36
C TRP A 118 -2.15 0.21 21.41
N ARG A 119 -2.71 -0.89 21.89
CA ARG A 119 -3.15 -2.01 21.05
C ARG A 119 -4.33 -1.64 20.19
N THR A 120 -5.38 -1.05 20.79
CA THR A 120 -6.66 -0.80 20.13
C THR A 120 -6.63 0.37 19.17
N HIS A 121 -5.95 1.46 19.55
CA HIS A 121 -6.00 2.72 18.80
C HIS A 121 -4.78 2.93 17.89
N TYR A 122 -3.68 2.17 18.11
CA TYR A 122 -2.46 2.31 17.33
C TYR A 122 -2.14 1.06 16.52
N TRP A 123 -1.80 -0.07 17.14
CA TRP A 123 -1.16 -1.18 16.43
C TRP A 123 -2.03 -1.79 15.34
N ASN A 124 -3.26 -2.12 15.64
CA ASN A 124 -4.18 -2.73 14.66
C ASN A 124 -4.46 -1.76 13.50
N LYS A 125 -4.79 -0.52 13.85
CA LYS A 125 -5.11 0.53 12.86
C LYS A 125 -3.92 0.91 12.00
N LEU A 126 -2.71 0.99 12.57
CA LEU A 126 -1.50 1.33 11.84
C LEU A 126 -1.18 0.27 10.78
N GLY A 127 -1.25 -1.02 11.11
CA GLY A 127 -1.03 -2.09 10.16
C GLY A 127 -2.04 -2.07 9.00
N GLU A 128 -3.31 -1.88 9.30
CA GLU A 128 -4.38 -1.74 8.29
C GLU A 128 -4.17 -0.50 7.39
N TYR A 129 -3.83 0.63 7.98
CA TYR A 129 -3.56 1.88 7.26
C TYR A 129 -2.38 1.74 6.29
N LEU A 130 -1.24 1.23 6.76
CA LEU A 130 -0.05 1.04 5.93
C LEU A 130 -0.30 0.06 4.78
N ARG A 131 -1.06 -1.02 5.04
CA ARG A 131 -1.50 -1.95 4.00
C ARG A 131 -2.40 -1.27 2.98
N ALA A 132 -3.40 -0.51 3.43
CA ALA A 132 -4.35 0.17 2.56
C ALA A 132 -3.66 1.19 1.64
N LYS A 133 -2.69 1.95 2.14
CA LYS A 133 -1.89 2.89 1.34
C LYS A 133 -1.18 2.22 0.17
N LYS A 134 -0.65 0.99 0.37
CA LYS A 134 0.04 0.25 -0.69
C LYS A 134 -0.91 -0.33 -1.72
N VAL A 135 -2.05 -0.82 -1.28
CA VAL A 135 -3.06 -1.43 -2.16
C VAL A 135 -3.82 -0.38 -2.98
N ALA A 136 -3.99 0.83 -2.45
CA ALA A 136 -4.80 1.87 -3.09
C ALA A 136 -4.40 2.21 -4.54
N PRO A 137 -3.12 2.50 -4.88
CA PRO A 137 -2.73 2.81 -6.26
C PRO A 137 -2.94 1.62 -7.22
N VAL A 138 -2.70 0.38 -6.76
CA VAL A 138 -2.94 -0.83 -7.55
C VAL A 138 -4.43 -1.02 -7.82
N ARG A 139 -5.26 -0.92 -6.78
CA ARG A 139 -6.73 -1.07 -6.91
C ARG A 139 -7.31 -0.01 -7.84
N ARG A 140 -6.88 1.25 -7.70
CA ARG A 140 -7.30 2.33 -8.58
C ARG A 140 -6.87 2.10 -10.01
N PHE A 141 -5.63 1.64 -10.22
CA PHE A 141 -5.11 1.30 -11.55
C PHE A 141 -5.95 0.17 -12.17
N LEU A 142 -6.23 -0.91 -11.47
CA LEU A 142 -7.03 -2.01 -12.01
C LEU A 142 -8.46 -1.56 -12.37
N GLU A 143 -9.09 -0.80 -11.50
CA GLU A 143 -10.47 -0.34 -11.72
C GLU A 143 -10.56 0.65 -12.89
N GLU A 144 -9.78 1.73 -12.85
CA GLU A 144 -9.89 2.77 -13.87
C GLU A 144 -9.23 2.37 -15.19
N PHE A 145 -8.02 1.80 -15.14
CA PHE A 145 -7.30 1.43 -16.36
C PHE A 145 -7.88 0.20 -17.02
N LYS A 146 -8.02 -0.92 -16.28
CA LYS A 146 -8.44 -2.20 -16.87
C LYS A 146 -9.96 -2.27 -17.09
N ASN A 147 -10.77 -1.89 -16.10
CA ASN A 147 -12.23 -2.01 -16.20
C ASN A 147 -12.89 -0.85 -16.97
N HIS A 148 -12.31 0.35 -16.92
CA HIS A 148 -12.88 1.52 -17.60
C HIS A 148 -12.04 2.02 -18.79
N ALA A 149 -10.94 1.35 -19.15
CA ALA A 149 -10.02 1.74 -20.22
C ALA A 149 -9.48 3.19 -20.09
N ASN A 150 -9.44 3.73 -18.86
CA ASN A 150 -8.90 5.06 -18.59
C ASN A 150 -7.36 5.01 -18.59
N ILE A 151 -6.74 5.26 -19.75
CA ILE A 151 -5.28 5.23 -19.92
C ILE A 151 -4.59 6.33 -19.10
N ASP A 152 -5.25 7.46 -18.88
CA ASP A 152 -4.64 8.62 -18.22
C ASP A 152 -4.46 8.42 -16.71
N VAL A 153 -5.16 7.47 -16.09
CA VAL A 153 -4.94 7.12 -14.67
C VAL A 153 -3.50 6.66 -14.38
N VAL A 154 -2.78 6.21 -15.41
CA VAL A 154 -1.36 5.86 -15.32
C VAL A 154 -0.51 7.05 -14.86
N ASP A 155 -0.87 8.29 -15.25
CA ASP A 155 -0.14 9.49 -14.83
C ASP A 155 -0.25 9.77 -13.33
N GLU A 156 -1.30 9.29 -12.71
CA GLU A 156 -1.58 9.50 -11.29
C GLU A 156 -1.12 8.32 -10.42
N THR A 157 -1.22 7.10 -10.94
CA THR A 157 -0.97 5.87 -10.19
C THR A 157 0.44 5.30 -10.37
N TRP A 158 1.19 5.72 -11.40
CA TRP A 158 2.54 5.24 -11.68
C TRP A 158 3.59 6.35 -11.56
N THR A 159 4.83 5.99 -11.20
CA THR A 159 5.95 6.93 -11.26
C THR A 159 6.33 7.21 -12.72
N PRO A 160 6.88 8.40 -13.05
CA PRO A 160 7.27 8.73 -14.43
C PRO A 160 8.28 7.77 -15.05
N ASP A 161 9.17 7.24 -14.23
CA ASP A 161 10.30 6.36 -14.56
C ASP A 161 10.03 4.88 -14.28
N ALA A 162 8.76 4.50 -14.14
CA ALA A 162 8.37 3.13 -13.80
C ALA A 162 8.96 2.08 -14.74
N VAL A 163 9.30 0.92 -14.20
CA VAL A 163 9.88 -0.20 -14.96
C VAL A 163 8.87 -1.34 -15.05
N LEU A 164 8.65 -1.83 -16.28
CA LEU A 164 7.72 -2.92 -16.55
C LEU A 164 8.49 -4.14 -17.04
N HIS A 165 8.33 -5.24 -16.33
CA HIS A 165 8.83 -6.57 -16.73
C HIS A 165 7.62 -7.43 -17.12
N VAL A 166 7.47 -7.68 -18.41
CA VAL A 166 6.42 -8.57 -18.93
C VAL A 166 7.11 -9.76 -19.61
N THR A 167 6.84 -10.96 -19.14
CA THR A 167 7.48 -12.16 -19.67
C THR A 167 7.26 -12.31 -21.17
N GLY A 168 8.37 -12.40 -21.92
CA GLY A 168 8.38 -12.49 -23.39
C GLY A 168 8.23 -11.17 -24.14
N PHE A 169 8.07 -10.03 -23.45
CA PHE A 169 7.87 -8.72 -24.08
C PHE A 169 8.79 -7.66 -23.46
N PRO A 170 9.95 -7.37 -24.08
CA PRO A 170 10.80 -6.30 -23.61
C PRO A 170 10.11 -4.96 -23.83
N LEU A 171 9.98 -4.17 -22.77
CA LEU A 171 9.36 -2.84 -22.79
C LEU A 171 10.38 -1.77 -22.41
N PRO A 172 10.30 -0.56 -23.00
CA PRO A 172 11.14 0.55 -22.58
C PRO A 172 10.76 1.01 -21.15
N PRO A 173 11.69 1.63 -20.41
CA PRO A 173 11.36 2.23 -19.12
C PRO A 173 10.41 3.43 -19.30
N GLY A 174 9.72 3.76 -18.22
CA GLY A 174 8.76 4.85 -18.15
C GLY A 174 7.31 4.40 -18.24
N ARG A 175 6.45 5.11 -17.53
CA ARG A 175 5.00 4.81 -17.44
C ARG A 175 4.27 4.84 -18.78
N ASP A 176 4.82 5.52 -19.81
CA ASP A 176 4.25 5.53 -21.16
C ASP A 176 4.25 4.14 -21.81
N ALA A 177 5.16 3.25 -21.39
CA ALA A 177 5.12 1.84 -21.78
C ALA A 177 3.82 1.17 -21.33
N GLN A 178 3.35 1.43 -20.11
CA GLN A 178 2.06 0.92 -19.62
C GLN A 178 0.88 1.48 -20.42
N LYS A 179 0.91 2.77 -20.78
CA LYS A 179 -0.12 3.36 -21.66
C LYS A 179 -0.15 2.68 -23.03
N ASN A 180 1.01 2.35 -23.59
CA ASN A 180 1.09 1.64 -24.87
C ASN A 180 0.58 0.20 -24.76
N VAL A 181 0.87 -0.51 -23.67
CA VAL A 181 0.26 -1.83 -23.37
C VAL A 181 -1.27 -1.69 -23.36
N GLY A 182 -1.80 -0.67 -22.68
CA GLY A 182 -3.25 -0.40 -22.66
C GLY A 182 -3.83 -0.18 -24.04
N ARG A 183 -3.21 0.67 -24.86
CA ARG A 183 -3.67 0.92 -26.24
C ARG A 183 -3.72 -0.37 -27.08
N THR A 184 -2.72 -1.24 -26.93
CA THR A 184 -2.68 -2.54 -27.60
C THR A 184 -3.82 -3.45 -27.16
N ILE A 185 -3.99 -3.60 -25.84
CA ILE A 185 -5.04 -4.47 -25.26
C ILE A 185 -6.43 -3.96 -25.60
N PHE A 186 -6.71 -2.67 -25.39
CA PHE A 186 -8.04 -2.08 -25.66
C PHE A 186 -8.34 -1.94 -27.16
N GLY A 187 -7.30 -1.89 -28.00
CA GLY A 187 -7.46 -1.99 -29.47
C GLY A 187 -7.85 -3.38 -29.94
N ALA A 188 -7.37 -4.41 -29.26
CA ALA A 188 -7.65 -5.81 -29.60
C ALA A 188 -8.91 -6.36 -28.90
N PHE A 189 -9.18 -5.93 -27.68
CA PHE A 189 -10.24 -6.47 -26.83
C PHE A 189 -11.19 -5.37 -26.39
N GLY A 190 -12.47 -5.64 -26.51
CA GLY A 190 -13.54 -4.83 -25.92
C GLY A 190 -14.18 -5.51 -24.72
N ASP A 191 -14.97 -4.72 -23.97
CA ASP A 191 -15.69 -5.18 -22.80
C ASP A 191 -14.75 -5.87 -21.77
N VAL A 192 -13.55 -5.31 -21.61
CA VAL A 192 -12.55 -5.84 -20.68
C VAL A 192 -13.05 -5.65 -19.24
N HIS A 193 -13.08 -6.75 -18.50
CA HIS A 193 -13.42 -6.77 -17.08
C HIS A 193 -12.46 -7.65 -16.31
N VAL A 194 -11.93 -7.14 -15.23
CA VAL A 194 -10.94 -7.79 -14.37
C VAL A 194 -11.55 -8.13 -13.01
N GLU A 195 -11.49 -9.39 -12.64
CA GLU A 195 -11.86 -9.88 -11.30
C GLU A 195 -10.58 -10.18 -10.51
N VAL A 196 -10.35 -9.41 -9.43
CA VAL A 196 -9.22 -9.64 -8.52
C VAL A 196 -9.49 -10.88 -7.67
N ASN A 197 -8.64 -11.89 -7.80
CA ASN A 197 -8.75 -13.14 -7.07
C ASN A 197 -8.02 -13.08 -5.72
N ASP A 198 -6.79 -12.53 -5.70
CA ASP A 198 -5.95 -12.43 -4.50
C ASP A 198 -5.18 -11.13 -4.46
N THR A 199 -4.95 -10.62 -3.26
CA THR A 199 -4.05 -9.48 -3.00
C THR A 199 -3.23 -9.74 -1.74
N ILE A 200 -1.91 -9.84 -1.89
CA ILE A 200 -0.95 -10.05 -0.80
C ILE A 200 -0.03 -8.82 -0.74
N VAL A 201 0.27 -8.36 0.47
CA VAL A 201 1.20 -7.23 0.68
C VAL A 201 2.35 -7.68 1.56
N GLU A 202 3.56 -7.47 1.09
CA GLU A 202 4.79 -7.69 1.85
C GLU A 202 5.78 -6.55 1.59
N GLY A 203 6.20 -5.86 2.63
CA GLY A 203 7.11 -4.72 2.50
C GLY A 203 6.53 -3.64 1.59
N ASP A 204 7.28 -3.26 0.59
CA ASP A 204 6.90 -2.30 -0.46
C ASP A 204 6.18 -2.95 -1.65
N ARG A 205 5.85 -4.24 -1.56
CA ARG A 205 5.29 -5.01 -2.68
C ARG A 205 3.83 -5.37 -2.47
N VAL A 206 3.09 -5.27 -3.56
CA VAL A 206 1.71 -5.77 -3.67
C VAL A 206 1.72 -6.87 -4.74
N VAL A 207 1.40 -8.09 -4.33
CA VAL A 207 1.15 -9.19 -5.27
C VAL A 207 -0.34 -9.23 -5.54
N GLU A 208 -0.70 -9.29 -6.81
CA GLU A 208 -2.08 -9.33 -7.24
C GLU A 208 -2.25 -10.41 -8.30
N ARG A 209 -3.27 -11.23 -8.16
CA ARG A 209 -3.70 -12.21 -9.13
C ARG A 209 -5.12 -11.91 -9.56
N HIS A 210 -5.35 -11.84 -10.87
CA HIS A 210 -6.68 -11.61 -11.41
C HIS A 210 -7.00 -12.45 -12.62
N THR A 211 -8.30 -12.50 -12.95
CA THR A 211 -8.82 -13.05 -14.20
C THR A 211 -9.41 -11.91 -15.02
N ALA A 212 -8.95 -11.75 -16.25
CA ALA A 212 -9.51 -10.83 -17.22
C ALA A 212 -10.48 -11.54 -18.15
N HIS A 213 -11.64 -10.93 -18.40
CA HIS A 213 -12.66 -11.35 -19.36
C HIS A 213 -12.80 -10.27 -20.43
N ALA A 214 -12.96 -10.67 -21.69
CA ALA A 214 -13.10 -9.70 -22.79
C ALA A 214 -13.76 -10.33 -24.02
N VAL A 215 -14.04 -9.47 -25.01
CA VAL A 215 -14.45 -9.88 -26.36
C VAL A 215 -13.34 -9.50 -27.35
N HIS A 216 -12.84 -10.45 -28.14
CA HIS A 216 -11.82 -10.18 -29.16
C HIS A 216 -12.39 -9.42 -30.35
N LYS A 217 -12.17 -8.11 -30.41
CA LYS A 217 -12.75 -7.17 -31.39
C LYS A 217 -11.76 -6.61 -32.42
N GLY A 218 -10.45 -6.72 -32.17
CA GLY A 218 -9.39 -6.23 -33.05
C GLY A 218 -8.30 -7.28 -33.26
N GLU A 219 -7.29 -6.98 -34.06
CA GLU A 219 -6.15 -7.89 -34.24
C GLU A 219 -5.33 -8.02 -32.95
N PHE A 220 -5.00 -9.25 -32.58
CA PHE A 220 -4.07 -9.53 -31.49
C PHE A 220 -3.05 -10.60 -31.88
N MET A 221 -1.75 -10.26 -31.83
CA MET A 221 -0.64 -11.16 -32.16
C MET A 221 -0.80 -11.92 -33.49
N GLY A 222 -1.22 -11.19 -34.54
CA GLY A 222 -1.44 -11.72 -35.88
C GLY A 222 -2.75 -12.51 -36.06
N ILE A 223 -3.62 -12.56 -35.06
CA ILE A 223 -4.94 -13.18 -35.16
C ILE A 223 -5.97 -12.06 -35.36
N PRO A 224 -6.67 -12.00 -36.53
CA PRO A 224 -7.74 -11.04 -36.75
C PRO A 224 -8.90 -11.22 -35.77
N ALA A 225 -9.71 -10.17 -35.59
CA ALA A 225 -10.90 -10.18 -34.73
C ALA A 225 -11.75 -11.43 -34.97
N THR A 226 -12.08 -12.17 -33.88
CA THR A 226 -12.91 -13.38 -33.94
C THR A 226 -14.32 -13.16 -33.39
N GLY A 227 -14.55 -12.06 -32.66
CA GLY A 227 -15.80 -11.83 -31.91
C GLY A 227 -16.02 -12.75 -30.69
N THR A 228 -15.04 -13.61 -30.40
CA THR A 228 -15.13 -14.62 -29.33
C THR A 228 -14.96 -13.98 -27.95
N LYS A 229 -15.78 -14.42 -26.98
CA LYS A 229 -15.54 -14.14 -25.56
C LYS A 229 -14.36 -14.99 -25.09
N VAL A 230 -13.40 -14.35 -24.47
CA VAL A 230 -12.16 -14.97 -23.99
C VAL A 230 -11.89 -14.57 -22.55
N TYR A 231 -11.02 -15.35 -21.89
CA TYR A 231 -10.48 -15.00 -20.58
C TYR A 231 -9.01 -15.40 -20.49
N TRP A 232 -8.27 -14.71 -19.62
CA TRP A 232 -6.92 -15.07 -19.25
C TRP A 232 -6.62 -14.66 -17.82
N THR A 233 -5.63 -15.28 -17.20
CA THR A 233 -5.16 -14.91 -15.86
C THR A 233 -3.86 -14.13 -15.96
N GLU A 234 -3.66 -13.23 -15.00
CA GLU A 234 -2.40 -12.51 -14.83
C GLU A 234 -1.98 -12.55 -13.37
N ASN A 235 -0.67 -12.71 -13.14
CA ASN A 235 -0.05 -12.52 -11.85
C ASN A 235 0.86 -11.30 -11.95
N HIS A 236 0.71 -10.38 -11.01
CA HIS A 236 1.52 -9.18 -10.93
C HIS A 236 2.20 -9.06 -9.58
N VAL A 237 3.44 -8.60 -9.59
CA VAL A 237 4.10 -8.05 -8.42
C VAL A 237 4.33 -6.58 -8.69
N TYR A 238 3.73 -5.71 -7.91
CA TYR A 238 3.93 -4.27 -7.98
C TYR A 238 4.85 -3.82 -6.85
N ARG A 239 5.84 -2.98 -7.14
CA ARG A 239 6.61 -2.26 -6.13
C ARG A 239 6.06 -0.84 -6.01
N ILE A 240 5.73 -0.46 -4.79
CA ILE A 240 5.10 0.83 -4.46
C ILE A 240 6.14 1.76 -3.83
N VAL A 241 6.25 2.96 -4.39
CA VAL A 241 7.10 4.04 -3.86
C VAL A 241 6.25 5.30 -3.79
N ASP A 242 6.21 5.96 -2.65
CA ASP A 242 5.46 7.19 -2.40
C ASP A 242 4.00 7.14 -2.91
N GLY A 243 3.34 6.00 -2.65
CA GLY A 243 1.94 5.78 -3.04
C GLY A 243 1.70 5.62 -4.54
N ARG A 244 2.75 5.30 -5.32
CA ARG A 244 2.68 5.04 -6.77
C ARG A 244 3.37 3.74 -7.14
N ILE A 245 2.95 3.14 -8.24
CA ILE A 245 3.58 1.96 -8.83
C ILE A 245 4.89 2.39 -9.51
N ALA A 246 6.02 1.94 -8.98
CA ALA A 246 7.35 2.25 -9.53
C ALA A 246 7.91 1.11 -10.38
N GLU A 247 7.45 -0.12 -10.15
CA GLU A 247 7.93 -1.29 -10.89
C GLU A 247 6.88 -2.39 -10.89
N THR A 248 6.79 -3.17 -11.94
CA THR A 248 5.91 -4.33 -12.01
C THR A 248 6.57 -5.50 -12.73
N TRP A 249 6.30 -6.71 -12.24
CA TRP A 249 6.55 -7.98 -12.91
C TRP A 249 5.21 -8.62 -13.22
N SER A 250 5.00 -9.00 -14.49
CA SER A 250 3.71 -9.47 -15.01
C SER A 250 3.88 -10.80 -15.73
N GLU A 251 3.06 -11.76 -15.34
CA GLU A 251 3.00 -13.11 -15.92
C GLU A 251 1.59 -13.38 -16.46
N PRO A 252 1.26 -12.92 -17.69
CA PRO A 252 -0.04 -13.19 -18.29
C PRO A 252 -0.08 -14.60 -18.92
N SER A 253 -1.19 -15.32 -18.80
CA SER A 253 -1.40 -16.62 -19.43
C SER A 253 -1.77 -16.48 -20.92
N PHE A 254 -0.94 -15.79 -21.71
CA PHE A 254 -1.21 -15.57 -23.14
C PHE A 254 -1.23 -16.87 -23.97
N HIS A 255 -0.57 -17.92 -23.51
CA HIS A 255 -0.67 -19.22 -24.18
C HIS A 255 -2.12 -19.71 -24.26
N ASP A 256 -2.84 -19.65 -23.16
CA ASP A 256 -4.24 -20.08 -23.06
C ASP A 256 -5.16 -19.16 -23.84
N LEU A 257 -4.91 -17.84 -23.78
CA LEU A 257 -5.64 -16.85 -24.59
C LEU A 257 -5.49 -17.12 -26.09
N LEU A 258 -4.25 -17.34 -26.58
CA LEU A 258 -4.00 -17.64 -27.98
C LEU A 258 -4.64 -18.96 -28.42
N ALA A 259 -4.69 -19.97 -27.56
CA ALA A 259 -5.38 -21.24 -27.85
C ALA A 259 -6.90 -21.00 -28.03
N GLN A 260 -7.54 -20.17 -27.20
CA GLN A 260 -8.95 -19.80 -27.33
C GLN A 260 -9.20 -19.06 -28.68
N LEU A 261 -8.35 -18.10 -29.04
CA LEU A 261 -8.47 -17.32 -30.28
C LEU A 261 -8.27 -18.19 -31.53
N ARG A 262 -7.35 -19.15 -31.51
CA ARG A 262 -7.09 -20.09 -32.63
C ARG A 262 -8.17 -21.13 -32.76
N GLY A 263 -8.72 -21.64 -31.66
CA GLY A 263 -9.85 -22.59 -31.66
C GLY A 263 -11.13 -21.99 -32.25
N ALA A 264 -11.40 -20.72 -31.99
CA ALA A 264 -12.50 -19.99 -32.61
C ALA A 264 -12.39 -19.89 -34.15
N LYS A 265 -11.15 -19.72 -34.68
CA LYS A 265 -10.88 -19.71 -36.14
C LYS A 265 -11.24 -21.05 -36.81
N THR A 266 -10.92 -22.17 -36.13
CA THR A 266 -11.18 -23.52 -36.69
C THR A 266 -12.68 -23.83 -36.77
N ALA A 267 -13.48 -23.33 -35.83
CA ALA A 267 -14.94 -23.52 -35.83
C ALA A 267 -15.63 -22.69 -36.92
N THR A 268 -15.15 -21.51 -37.25
CA THR A 268 -15.71 -20.64 -38.31
C THR A 268 -15.34 -21.14 -39.73
N GLN A 269 -14.22 -21.84 -39.90
CA GLN A 269 -13.80 -22.41 -41.20
C GLN A 269 -14.40 -23.80 -41.49
N ALA A 270 -14.99 -24.47 -40.48
CA ALA A 270 -15.64 -25.76 -40.66
C ALA A 270 -17.17 -25.62 -40.98
N GLY A 271 -17.69 -24.42 -41.08
CA GLY A 271 -19.11 -24.10 -41.33
C GLY A 271 -19.42 -23.55 -42.72
N ASP A 272 -18.47 -23.55 -43.67
CA ASP A 272 -18.70 -23.19 -45.09
C ASP A 272 -18.76 -24.44 -46.00
#